data_c2eff2e7fab4cdb509825c57adc99c2b
#
_entry.id   c2eff2e7fab4cdb509825c57adc99c2b
#
_cell.length_a   1.000
_cell.length_b   1.000
_cell.length_c   1.000
_cell.angle_alpha   90.00
_cell.angle_beta   90.00
_cell.angle_gamma   90.00
#
_symmetry.space_group_name_H-M   'P 1'
#
loop_
_entity.id
_entity.type
_entity.pdbx_description
1 polymer ?
#
loop_
_entity_poly.entity_id
_entity_poly.type
_entity_poly.pdbx_seq_one_letter_code
_entity_poly.pdbx_strand_id
1 'polypeptide(L)'
;MSARPVAPEEVIERIIETRMIAILRGFTPEEAVRAGRALADGGARVLEVSLVDPRASRSIERLREELGAGCVVGAGTVITESGAEAALEAGADFLFSPGLNQRVIATAEARGALAIPGVLTASEVTSALALGARLMKLFPAEPLGPAYLKQMLGPFPDLRLVPTGGVGTGNAPAYLSAGAVAVGAGTSVANPAWAHEGRYELFEQAAADFLRSLGDTKGAT
;
A
#
# COMPACT_ATOMS: atom_id res chain seq x y z
N MET A 1 0.36 -18.22 -17.57
CA MET A 1 1.66 -17.51 -17.38
C MET A 1 1.35 -16.26 -16.61
N SER A 2 1.87 -16.14 -15.37
CA SER A 2 1.70 -14.91 -14.57
C SER A 2 2.27 -13.72 -15.34
N ALA A 3 1.51 -12.63 -15.45
CA ALA A 3 2.01 -11.39 -16.04
C ALA A 3 3.23 -10.91 -15.24
N ARG A 4 4.23 -10.38 -15.96
CA ARG A 4 5.40 -9.78 -15.31
C ARG A 4 4.94 -8.64 -14.39
N PRO A 5 5.54 -8.48 -13.19
CA PRO A 5 5.24 -7.34 -12.31
C PRO A 5 5.42 -6.01 -13.05
N VAL A 6 4.62 -5.01 -12.68
CA VAL A 6 4.84 -3.62 -13.12
C VAL A 6 6.22 -3.16 -12.65
N ALA A 7 6.92 -2.37 -13.46
CA ALA A 7 8.26 -1.90 -13.12
C ALA A 7 8.24 -1.11 -11.79
N PRO A 8 9.23 -1.31 -10.91
CA PRO A 8 9.26 -0.64 -9.60
C PRO A 8 9.13 0.88 -9.65
N GLU A 9 9.70 1.51 -10.67
CA GLU A 9 9.59 2.97 -10.90
C GLU A 9 8.14 3.37 -11.15
N GLU A 10 7.44 2.66 -12.02
CA GLU A 10 6.03 2.92 -12.34
C GLU A 10 5.12 2.71 -11.12
N VAL A 11 5.41 1.69 -10.29
CA VAL A 11 4.69 1.47 -9.03
C VAL A 11 4.86 2.66 -8.09
N ILE A 12 6.11 3.16 -7.93
CA ILE A 12 6.41 4.31 -7.07
C ILE A 12 5.69 5.55 -7.59
N GLU A 13 5.77 5.83 -8.89
CA GLU A 13 5.09 6.96 -9.53
C GLU A 13 3.58 6.90 -9.30
N ARG A 14 2.97 5.74 -9.52
CA ARG A 14 1.53 5.54 -9.29
C ARG A 14 1.12 5.75 -7.84
N ILE A 15 1.95 5.30 -6.87
CA ILE A 15 1.71 5.53 -5.44
C ILE A 15 1.78 7.03 -5.12
N ILE A 16 2.78 7.74 -5.65
CA ILE A 16 2.97 9.18 -5.41
C ILE A 16 1.84 10.00 -6.05
N GLU A 17 1.47 9.68 -7.29
CA GLU A 17 0.38 10.36 -8.02
C GLU A 17 -0.96 10.25 -7.30
N THR A 18 -1.31 9.04 -6.85
CA THR A 18 -2.62 8.78 -6.23
C THR A 18 -2.64 9.06 -4.73
N ARG A 19 -1.47 9.11 -4.10
CA ARG A 19 -1.26 9.38 -2.68
C ARG A 19 -1.99 8.45 -1.72
N MET A 20 -2.56 7.35 -2.22
CA MET A 20 -3.30 6.36 -1.44
C MET A 20 -2.97 4.93 -1.87
N ILE A 21 -2.69 4.08 -0.88
CA ILE A 21 -2.70 2.62 -1.01
C ILE A 21 -3.93 2.11 -0.25
N ALA A 22 -4.90 1.54 -0.96
CA ALA A 22 -6.09 0.95 -0.35
C ALA A 22 -5.80 -0.48 0.11
N ILE A 23 -5.98 -0.77 1.40
CA ILE A 23 -5.57 -2.03 2.03
C ILE A 23 -6.77 -2.95 2.25
N LEU A 24 -6.79 -4.06 1.53
CA LEU A 24 -7.78 -5.12 1.63
C LEU A 24 -7.33 -6.17 2.65
N ARG A 25 -8.02 -6.25 3.79
CA ARG A 25 -7.74 -7.23 4.84
C ARG A 25 -9.04 -7.89 5.32
N GLY A 26 -9.07 -9.22 5.40
CA GLY A 26 -10.21 -9.97 5.89
C GLY A 26 -11.31 -10.19 4.85
N PHE A 27 -10.97 -10.24 3.57
CA PHE A 27 -11.88 -10.50 2.46
C PHE A 27 -11.68 -11.91 1.91
N THR A 28 -12.75 -12.57 1.52
CA THR A 28 -12.65 -13.72 0.61
C THR A 28 -12.16 -13.27 -0.77
N PRO A 29 -11.65 -14.16 -1.64
CA PRO A 29 -11.23 -13.78 -2.99
C PRO A 29 -12.35 -13.12 -3.82
N GLU A 30 -13.59 -13.60 -3.67
CA GLU A 30 -14.77 -13.03 -4.34
C GLU A 30 -15.08 -11.62 -3.84
N GLU A 31 -15.05 -11.42 -2.53
CA GLU A 31 -15.27 -10.10 -1.91
C GLU A 31 -14.14 -9.14 -2.28
N ALA A 32 -12.88 -9.60 -2.28
CA ALA A 32 -11.72 -8.79 -2.64
C ALA A 32 -11.84 -8.23 -4.08
N VAL A 33 -12.28 -9.05 -5.03
CA VAL A 33 -12.48 -8.60 -6.43
C VAL A 33 -13.58 -7.54 -6.51
N ARG A 34 -14.74 -7.80 -5.89
CA ARG A 34 -15.85 -6.84 -5.91
C ARG A 34 -15.50 -5.52 -5.20
N ALA A 35 -14.86 -5.63 -4.02
CA ALA A 35 -14.40 -4.45 -3.28
C ALA A 35 -13.31 -3.68 -4.05
N GLY A 36 -12.35 -4.40 -4.63
CA GLY A 36 -11.27 -3.79 -5.43
C GLY A 36 -11.80 -3.05 -6.66
N ARG A 37 -12.81 -3.61 -7.34
CA ARG A 37 -13.49 -2.93 -8.45
C ARG A 37 -14.18 -1.66 -7.99
N ALA A 38 -14.99 -1.73 -6.92
CA ALA A 38 -15.67 -0.55 -6.37
C ALA A 38 -14.69 0.52 -5.89
N LEU A 39 -13.57 0.13 -5.24
CA LEU A 39 -12.48 1.05 -4.89
C LEU A 39 -11.88 1.72 -6.14
N ALA A 40 -11.67 0.96 -7.22
CA ALA A 40 -11.14 1.48 -8.48
C ALA A 40 -12.13 2.44 -9.17
N ASP A 41 -13.43 2.14 -9.14
CA ASP A 41 -14.49 3.02 -9.62
C ASP A 41 -14.51 4.34 -8.82
N GLY A 42 -14.25 4.29 -7.52
CA GLY A 42 -14.06 5.46 -6.65
C GLY A 42 -12.72 6.20 -6.80
N GLY A 43 -11.86 5.76 -7.74
CA GLY A 43 -10.60 6.44 -8.08
C GLY A 43 -9.33 5.83 -7.47
N ALA A 44 -9.42 4.78 -6.64
CA ALA A 44 -8.22 4.08 -6.16
C ALA A 44 -7.46 3.43 -7.34
N ARG A 45 -6.12 3.53 -7.33
CA ARG A 45 -5.26 2.97 -8.39
C ARG A 45 -4.18 2.06 -7.84
N VAL A 46 -3.99 2.02 -6.53
CA VAL A 46 -3.03 1.15 -5.85
C VAL A 46 -3.76 0.40 -4.74
N LEU A 47 -3.81 -0.91 -4.85
CA LEU A 47 -4.45 -1.81 -3.90
C LEU A 47 -3.41 -2.74 -3.27
N GLU A 48 -3.57 -3.03 -1.99
CA GLU A 48 -2.76 -4.00 -1.25
C GLU A 48 -3.67 -5.09 -0.69
N VAL A 49 -3.32 -6.36 -0.91
CA VAL A 49 -4.00 -7.50 -0.29
C VAL A 49 -3.15 -8.05 0.84
N SER A 50 -3.69 -8.07 2.05
CA SER A 50 -2.96 -8.54 3.25
C SER A 50 -2.83 -10.06 3.28
N LEU A 51 -1.59 -10.58 3.38
CA LEU A 51 -1.27 -12.02 3.47
C LEU A 51 -1.64 -12.68 4.82
N VAL A 52 -2.35 -11.98 5.69
CA VAL A 52 -2.89 -12.59 6.92
C VAL A 52 -3.92 -13.69 6.59
N ASP A 53 -4.65 -13.56 5.48
CA ASP A 53 -5.55 -14.59 4.98
C ASP A 53 -4.78 -15.57 4.08
N PRO A 54 -4.85 -16.89 4.33
CA PRO A 54 -4.16 -17.90 3.50
C PRO A 54 -4.63 -17.91 2.04
N ARG A 55 -5.78 -17.31 1.71
CA ARG A 55 -6.32 -17.19 0.36
C ARG A 55 -5.87 -15.90 -0.36
N ALA A 56 -5.02 -15.09 0.25
CA ALA A 56 -4.62 -13.77 -0.28
C ALA A 56 -3.94 -13.87 -1.66
N SER A 57 -3.13 -14.90 -1.93
CA SER A 57 -2.53 -15.12 -3.26
C SER A 57 -3.61 -15.25 -4.34
N ARG A 58 -4.70 -16.00 -4.07
CA ARG A 58 -5.82 -16.11 -5.01
C ARG A 58 -6.57 -14.78 -5.18
N SER A 59 -6.65 -13.97 -4.12
CA SER A 59 -7.24 -12.62 -4.22
C SER A 59 -6.39 -11.71 -5.10
N ILE A 60 -5.05 -11.76 -4.97
CA ILE A 60 -4.11 -10.99 -5.80
C ILE A 60 -4.27 -11.38 -7.27
N GLU A 61 -4.19 -12.67 -7.59
CA GLU A 61 -4.35 -13.20 -8.95
C GLU A 61 -5.63 -12.69 -9.60
N ARG A 62 -6.77 -12.85 -8.94
CA ARG A 62 -8.07 -12.43 -9.47
C ARG A 62 -8.24 -10.92 -9.58
N LEU A 63 -7.69 -10.14 -8.64
CA LEU A 63 -7.68 -8.68 -8.74
C LEU A 63 -6.85 -8.20 -9.93
N ARG A 64 -5.69 -8.82 -10.17
CA ARG A 64 -4.86 -8.53 -11.33
C ARG A 64 -5.58 -8.82 -12.65
N GLU A 65 -6.31 -9.94 -12.72
CA GLU A 65 -7.12 -10.29 -13.90
C GLU A 65 -8.26 -9.28 -14.12
N GLU A 66 -8.98 -8.91 -13.04
CA GLU A 66 -10.14 -8.02 -13.11
C GLU A 66 -9.77 -6.57 -13.41
N LEU A 67 -8.72 -6.04 -12.78
CA LEU A 67 -8.38 -4.62 -12.86
C LEU A 67 -7.36 -4.31 -13.97
N GLY A 68 -6.65 -5.32 -14.46
CA GLY A 68 -5.68 -5.18 -15.55
C GLY A 68 -4.64 -4.10 -15.27
N ALA A 69 -4.29 -3.33 -16.30
CA ALA A 69 -3.32 -2.23 -16.21
C ALA A 69 -3.89 -0.96 -15.52
N GLY A 70 -5.18 -0.92 -15.21
CA GLY A 70 -5.83 0.22 -14.55
C GLY A 70 -5.39 0.44 -13.12
N CYS A 71 -4.95 -0.63 -12.44
CA CYS A 71 -4.50 -0.59 -11.05
C CYS A 71 -3.20 -1.39 -10.86
N VAL A 72 -2.43 -0.95 -9.87
CA VAL A 72 -1.31 -1.69 -9.32
C VAL A 72 -1.81 -2.50 -8.12
N VAL A 73 -1.51 -3.80 -8.08
CA VAL A 73 -1.95 -4.69 -7.00
C VAL A 73 -0.73 -5.29 -6.30
N GLY A 74 -0.60 -5.04 -5.00
CA GLY A 74 0.48 -5.56 -4.18
C GLY A 74 0.03 -6.50 -3.07
N ALA A 75 1.00 -7.12 -2.44
CA ALA A 75 0.81 -7.93 -1.25
C ALA A 75 1.27 -7.19 0.00
N GLY A 76 0.44 -7.18 1.03
CA GLY A 76 0.76 -6.61 2.33
C GLY A 76 0.95 -7.65 3.42
N THR A 77 1.53 -7.20 4.53
CA THR A 77 1.87 -8.07 5.66
C THR A 77 2.83 -9.20 5.25
N VAL A 78 3.73 -8.89 4.30
CA VAL A 78 4.75 -9.83 3.83
C VAL A 78 5.88 -9.88 4.87
N ILE A 79 5.97 -10.99 5.61
CA ILE A 79 6.92 -11.14 6.73
C ILE A 79 7.90 -12.30 6.54
N THR A 80 7.74 -13.11 5.50
CA THR A 80 8.60 -14.25 5.19
C THR A 80 8.99 -14.26 3.72
N GLU A 81 10.10 -14.90 3.41
CA GLU A 81 10.56 -15.16 2.04
C GLU A 81 9.54 -15.96 1.23
N SER A 82 9.01 -17.05 1.82
CA SER A 82 7.99 -17.87 1.16
C SER A 82 6.69 -17.11 0.89
N GLY A 83 6.29 -16.20 1.78
CA GLY A 83 5.15 -15.31 1.55
C GLY A 83 5.41 -14.33 0.40
N ALA A 84 6.65 -13.82 0.30
CA ALA A 84 7.05 -12.96 -0.81
C ALA A 84 7.00 -13.71 -2.16
N GLU A 85 7.56 -14.94 -2.21
CA GLU A 85 7.52 -15.79 -3.41
C GLU A 85 6.08 -16.07 -3.85
N ALA A 86 5.24 -16.55 -2.92
CA ALA A 86 3.84 -16.86 -3.22
C ALA A 86 3.05 -15.64 -3.73
N ALA A 87 3.29 -14.45 -3.15
CA ALA A 87 2.65 -13.22 -3.59
C ALA A 87 3.10 -12.81 -5.01
N LEU A 88 4.39 -12.91 -5.31
CA LEU A 88 4.94 -12.58 -6.63
C LEU A 88 4.51 -13.60 -7.70
N GLU A 89 4.40 -14.87 -7.34
CA GLU A 89 3.84 -15.90 -8.22
C GLU A 89 2.37 -15.65 -8.54
N ALA A 90 1.60 -15.10 -7.58
CA ALA A 90 0.23 -14.66 -7.79
C ALA A 90 0.12 -13.35 -8.60
N GLY A 91 1.24 -12.73 -8.97
CA GLY A 91 1.29 -11.53 -9.80
C GLY A 91 1.28 -10.22 -9.03
N ALA A 92 1.67 -10.20 -7.75
CA ALA A 92 1.83 -8.95 -7.01
C ALA A 92 2.89 -8.05 -7.66
N ASP A 93 2.58 -6.75 -7.81
CA ASP A 93 3.49 -5.74 -8.37
C ASP A 93 4.45 -5.20 -7.32
N PHE A 94 4.07 -5.25 -6.05
CA PHE A 94 4.90 -4.79 -4.93
C PHE A 94 4.63 -5.60 -3.65
N LEU A 95 5.60 -5.58 -2.76
CA LEU A 95 5.52 -6.20 -1.44
C LEU A 95 5.54 -5.11 -0.35
N PHE A 96 4.53 -5.07 0.52
CA PHE A 96 4.35 -4.07 1.57
C PHE A 96 4.45 -4.73 2.95
N SER A 97 5.60 -4.58 3.60
CA SER A 97 5.92 -5.27 4.84
C SER A 97 5.64 -4.41 6.08
N PRO A 98 5.25 -4.99 7.22
CA PRO A 98 5.07 -4.23 8.46
C PRO A 98 6.40 -3.87 9.14
N GLY A 99 7.49 -4.52 8.78
CA GLY A 99 8.83 -4.30 9.33
C GLY A 99 9.91 -4.57 8.28
N LEU A 100 11.17 -4.41 8.68
CA LEU A 100 12.32 -4.63 7.82
C LEU A 100 12.71 -6.11 7.78
N ASN A 101 12.65 -6.72 6.60
CA ASN A 101 13.12 -8.09 6.36
C ASN A 101 13.97 -8.13 5.08
N GLN A 102 15.27 -8.34 5.24
CA GLN A 102 16.24 -8.39 4.14
C GLN A 102 15.90 -9.47 3.10
N ARG A 103 15.40 -10.63 3.52
CA ARG A 103 15.06 -11.71 2.57
C ARG A 103 13.87 -11.35 1.69
N VAL A 104 12.86 -10.68 2.26
CA VAL A 104 11.72 -10.19 1.48
C VAL A 104 12.17 -9.16 0.45
N ILE A 105 13.06 -8.24 0.82
CA ILE A 105 13.63 -7.24 -0.11
C ILE A 105 14.39 -7.93 -1.24
N ALA A 106 15.29 -8.87 -0.90
CA ALA A 106 16.09 -9.61 -1.88
C ALA A 106 15.21 -10.44 -2.85
N THR A 107 14.14 -11.07 -2.33
CA THR A 107 13.18 -11.82 -3.16
C THR A 107 12.44 -10.89 -4.15
N ALA A 108 12.00 -9.72 -3.70
CA ALA A 108 11.35 -8.74 -4.57
C ALA A 108 12.31 -8.27 -5.68
N GLU A 109 13.55 -7.91 -5.33
CA GLU A 109 14.58 -7.47 -6.26
C GLU A 109 14.88 -8.53 -7.32
N ALA A 110 15.09 -9.80 -6.91
CA ALA A 110 15.37 -10.92 -7.82
C ALA A 110 14.22 -11.17 -8.82
N ARG A 111 12.99 -10.78 -8.48
CA ARG A 111 11.79 -10.92 -9.32
C ARG A 111 11.42 -9.62 -10.05
N GLY A 112 12.18 -8.54 -9.89
CA GLY A 112 11.95 -7.24 -10.51
C GLY A 112 10.70 -6.51 -9.98
N ALA A 113 10.29 -6.79 -8.74
CA ALA A 113 9.17 -6.17 -8.06
C ALA A 113 9.66 -5.12 -7.03
N LEU A 114 8.79 -4.18 -6.64
CA LEU A 114 9.09 -3.19 -5.60
C LEU A 114 8.91 -3.80 -4.20
N ALA A 115 9.95 -3.70 -3.35
CA ALA A 115 9.80 -3.91 -1.92
C ALA A 115 9.60 -2.57 -1.20
N ILE A 116 8.58 -2.51 -0.34
CA ILE A 116 8.28 -1.36 0.54
C ILE A 116 8.36 -1.88 1.99
N PRO A 117 9.56 -1.90 2.59
CA PRO A 117 9.76 -2.36 3.96
C PRO A 117 9.12 -1.41 4.97
N GLY A 118 8.68 -1.96 6.10
CA GLY A 118 8.22 -1.21 7.26
C GLY A 118 9.39 -0.73 8.11
N VAL A 119 9.29 0.51 8.58
CA VAL A 119 10.25 1.15 9.48
C VAL A 119 9.52 1.97 10.54
N LEU A 120 10.15 2.12 11.69
CA LEU A 120 9.67 2.97 12.77
C LEU A 120 10.78 3.87 13.31
N THR A 121 12.02 3.46 13.29
CA THR A 121 13.17 4.15 13.88
C THR A 121 14.19 4.58 12.83
N ALA A 122 15.03 5.56 13.17
CA ALA A 122 16.12 6.02 12.31
C ALA A 122 17.11 4.89 11.96
N SER A 123 17.35 3.94 12.90
CA SER A 123 18.20 2.78 12.63
C SER A 123 17.62 1.84 11.58
N GLU A 124 16.30 1.61 11.61
CA GLU A 124 15.61 0.81 10.59
C GLU A 124 15.62 1.52 9.24
N VAL A 125 15.42 2.85 9.21
CA VAL A 125 15.55 3.67 8.01
C VAL A 125 16.93 3.52 7.38
N THR A 126 18.00 3.69 8.19
CA THR A 126 19.40 3.54 7.72
C THR A 126 19.63 2.15 7.15
N SER A 127 19.15 1.11 7.83
CA SER A 127 19.27 -0.28 7.37
C SER A 127 18.49 -0.53 6.07
N ALA A 128 17.27 0.01 5.96
CA ALA A 128 16.46 -0.11 4.75
C ALA A 128 17.12 0.60 3.55
N LEU A 129 17.68 1.80 3.76
CA LEU A 129 18.42 2.53 2.71
C LEU A 129 19.66 1.74 2.24
N ALA A 130 20.40 1.13 3.18
CA ALA A 130 21.56 0.28 2.84
C ALA A 130 21.16 -0.97 2.02
N LEU A 131 19.91 -1.42 2.13
CA LEU A 131 19.31 -2.50 1.33
C LEU A 131 18.65 -2.01 0.05
N GLY A 132 18.82 -0.75 -0.33
CA GLY A 132 18.29 -0.18 -1.57
C GLY A 132 16.79 0.17 -1.56
N ALA A 133 16.15 0.24 -0.39
CA ALA A 133 14.75 0.64 -0.29
C ALA A 133 14.55 2.09 -0.77
N ARG A 134 13.61 2.29 -1.71
CA ARG A 134 13.32 3.59 -2.34
C ARG A 134 12.03 4.23 -1.83
N LEU A 135 11.19 3.44 -1.19
CA LEU A 135 9.94 3.82 -0.56
C LEU A 135 9.77 2.95 0.69
N MET A 136 9.30 3.51 1.80
CA MET A 136 9.17 2.78 3.06
C MET A 136 7.81 3.03 3.69
N LYS A 137 7.29 2.02 4.35
CA LYS A 137 6.09 2.08 5.18
C LYS A 137 6.47 2.59 6.57
N LEU A 138 5.87 3.68 7.03
CA LEU A 138 5.93 4.07 8.44
C LEU A 138 4.79 3.36 9.19
N PHE A 139 5.13 2.38 10.07
CA PHE A 139 4.12 1.57 10.74
C PHE A 139 4.52 1.18 12.18
N PRO A 140 3.58 1.27 13.16
CA PRO A 140 2.25 1.88 13.07
C PRO A 140 2.31 3.41 13.12
N ALA A 141 1.51 4.12 12.28
CA ALA A 141 1.62 5.57 12.16
C ALA A 141 0.81 6.35 13.20
N GLU A 142 -0.42 5.90 13.50
CA GLU A 142 -1.35 6.64 14.36
C GLU A 142 -0.81 6.99 15.75
N PRO A 143 -0.14 6.07 16.50
CA PRO A 143 0.38 6.37 17.84
C PRO A 143 1.44 7.48 17.85
N LEU A 144 2.13 7.68 16.73
CA LEU A 144 3.24 8.63 16.60
C LEU A 144 2.80 9.96 16.00
N GLY A 145 1.80 9.93 15.15
CA GLY A 145 1.25 11.09 14.48
C GLY A 145 2.16 11.73 13.42
N PRO A 146 1.66 12.77 12.70
CA PRO A 146 2.41 13.44 11.64
C PRO A 146 3.68 14.16 12.12
N ALA A 147 3.72 14.60 13.38
CA ALA A 147 4.90 15.26 13.94
C ALA A 147 6.13 14.32 13.97
N TYR A 148 5.93 13.04 14.26
CA TYR A 148 7.00 12.05 14.22
C TYR A 148 7.58 11.89 12.82
N LEU A 149 6.72 11.78 11.80
CA LEU A 149 7.14 11.70 10.40
C LEU A 149 8.00 12.92 10.02
N LYS A 150 7.55 14.12 10.39
CA LYS A 150 8.30 15.36 10.13
C LYS A 150 9.68 15.36 10.79
N GLN A 151 9.79 14.86 12.02
CA GLN A 151 11.08 14.73 12.72
C GLN A 151 12.00 13.70 12.02
N MET A 152 11.44 12.62 11.51
CA MET A 152 12.20 11.60 10.77
C MET A 152 12.80 12.17 9.48
N LEU A 153 12.09 13.06 8.78
CA LEU A 153 12.58 13.71 7.55
C LEU A 153 13.72 14.71 7.80
N GLY A 154 13.93 15.17 9.04
CA GLY A 154 15.03 16.07 9.36
C GLY A 154 16.40 15.52 8.96
N PRO A 155 16.83 14.35 9.48
CA PRO A 155 18.07 13.70 9.09
C PRO A 155 18.02 12.98 7.73
N PHE A 156 16.83 12.74 7.17
CA PHE A 156 16.62 12.01 5.91
C PHE A 156 15.70 12.80 4.97
N PRO A 157 16.11 13.93 4.40
CA PRO A 157 15.22 14.84 3.65
C PRO A 157 14.64 14.21 2.36
N ASP A 158 15.34 13.26 1.75
CA ASP A 158 14.89 12.58 0.53
C ASP A 158 14.10 11.29 0.79
N LEU A 159 13.81 10.99 2.06
CA LEU A 159 13.12 9.79 2.46
C LEU A 159 11.65 9.84 2.02
N ARG A 160 11.21 8.78 1.34
CA ARG A 160 9.81 8.63 0.91
C ARG A 160 9.09 7.69 1.86
N LEU A 161 8.15 8.24 2.64
CA LEU A 161 7.38 7.50 3.65
C LEU A 161 5.90 7.39 3.28
N VAL A 162 5.34 6.21 3.56
CA VAL A 162 3.91 5.90 3.47
C VAL A 162 3.41 5.53 4.88
N PRO A 163 2.94 6.51 5.67
CA PRO A 163 2.34 6.22 6.97
C PRO A 163 1.10 5.34 6.82
N THR A 164 1.03 4.31 7.65
CA THR A 164 0.02 3.27 7.61
C THR A 164 -0.34 2.83 9.03
N GLY A 165 -1.62 2.46 9.24
CA GLY A 165 -2.15 2.10 10.56
C GLY A 165 -2.81 3.29 11.24
N GLY A 166 -4.16 3.26 11.32
CA GLY A 166 -4.99 4.32 11.88
C GLY A 166 -5.12 5.56 10.99
N VAL A 167 -4.78 5.44 9.69
CA VAL A 167 -4.93 6.57 8.74
C VAL A 167 -6.33 6.57 8.13
N GLY A 168 -6.97 7.72 8.18
CA GLY A 168 -8.30 7.98 7.64
C GLY A 168 -8.44 9.42 7.11
N THR A 169 -9.62 9.79 6.63
CA THR A 169 -9.89 11.13 6.07
C THR A 169 -9.58 12.28 7.03
N GLY A 170 -9.71 12.03 8.35
CA GLY A 170 -9.48 13.04 9.38
C GLY A 170 -8.01 13.38 9.65
N ASN A 171 -7.07 12.48 9.31
CA ASN A 171 -5.65 12.68 9.62
C ASN A 171 -4.70 12.52 8.40
N ALA A 172 -5.17 11.93 7.30
CA ALA A 172 -4.36 11.73 6.10
C ALA A 172 -3.77 13.05 5.53
N PRO A 173 -4.53 14.17 5.45
CA PRO A 173 -3.98 15.45 4.99
C PRO A 173 -2.81 15.95 5.84
N ALA A 174 -2.87 15.72 7.16
CA ALA A 174 -1.81 16.13 8.07
C ALA A 174 -0.51 15.34 7.85
N TYR A 175 -0.59 14.04 7.53
CA TYR A 175 0.58 13.24 7.17
C TYR A 175 1.20 13.71 5.85
N LEU A 176 0.39 14.02 4.83
CA LEU A 176 0.91 14.57 3.56
C LEU A 176 1.57 15.93 3.77
N SER A 177 0.94 16.82 4.56
CA SER A 177 1.52 18.11 4.91
C SER A 177 2.81 18.00 5.73
N ALA A 178 3.00 16.91 6.46
CA ALA A 178 4.23 16.61 7.19
C ALA A 178 5.34 16.04 6.31
N GLY A 179 5.07 15.73 5.02
CA GLY A 179 6.04 15.25 4.04
C GLY A 179 5.88 13.77 3.64
N ALA A 180 4.79 13.11 4.02
CA ALA A 180 4.49 11.78 3.46
C ALA A 180 4.22 11.89 1.96
N VAL A 181 4.71 10.92 1.17
CA VAL A 181 4.47 10.89 -0.28
C VAL A 181 3.12 10.25 -0.65
N ALA A 182 2.61 9.39 0.21
CA ALA A 182 1.31 8.74 0.13
C ALA A 182 0.91 8.24 1.51
N VAL A 183 -0.29 7.69 1.65
CA VAL A 183 -0.77 7.06 2.88
C VAL A 183 -1.37 5.67 2.61
N GLY A 184 -1.25 4.75 3.57
CA GLY A 184 -1.90 3.45 3.54
C GLY A 184 -3.22 3.48 4.33
N ALA A 185 -4.34 3.33 3.64
CA ALA A 185 -5.69 3.38 4.19
C ALA A 185 -6.32 1.98 4.24
N GLY A 186 -6.66 1.51 5.43
CA GLY A 186 -7.29 0.21 5.67
C GLY A 186 -8.81 0.33 5.79
N THR A 187 -9.33 0.05 6.98
CA THR A 187 -10.79 0.02 7.25
C THR A 187 -11.52 1.32 6.99
N SER A 188 -10.80 2.45 6.89
CA SER A 188 -11.37 3.74 6.52
C SER A 188 -11.88 3.79 5.07
N VAL A 189 -11.35 2.95 4.18
CA VAL A 189 -11.76 2.85 2.76
C VAL A 189 -12.18 1.43 2.38
N ALA A 190 -11.70 0.41 3.08
CA ALA A 190 -11.94 -1.00 2.78
C ALA A 190 -12.37 -1.76 4.05
N ASN A 191 -13.58 -1.46 4.54
CA ASN A 191 -14.15 -2.14 5.69
C ASN A 191 -14.77 -3.49 5.28
N PRO A 192 -14.27 -4.64 5.78
CA PRO A 192 -14.80 -5.96 5.40
C PRO A 192 -16.27 -6.16 5.76
N ALA A 193 -16.79 -5.47 6.79
CA ALA A 193 -18.20 -5.55 7.14
C ALA A 193 -19.11 -5.15 5.97
N TRP A 194 -18.72 -4.15 5.17
CA TRP A 194 -19.51 -3.75 4.00
C TRP A 194 -19.61 -4.84 2.93
N ALA A 195 -18.55 -5.64 2.75
CA ALA A 195 -18.58 -6.76 1.82
C ALA A 195 -19.51 -7.89 2.32
N HIS A 196 -19.41 -8.21 3.62
CA HIS A 196 -20.29 -9.20 4.27
C HIS A 196 -21.77 -8.81 4.20
N GLU A 197 -22.06 -7.51 4.22
CA GLU A 197 -23.41 -6.94 4.07
C GLU A 197 -23.84 -6.77 2.62
N GLY A 198 -22.94 -7.01 1.65
CA GLY A 198 -23.18 -6.83 0.21
C GLY A 198 -23.19 -5.37 -0.26
N ARG A 199 -22.73 -4.43 0.56
CA ARG A 199 -22.79 -2.97 0.38
C ARG A 199 -21.54 -2.45 -0.35
N TYR A 200 -21.36 -2.84 -1.59
CA TYR A 200 -20.14 -2.49 -2.36
C TYR A 200 -20.08 -1.02 -2.80
N GLU A 201 -21.22 -0.34 -2.89
CA GLU A 201 -21.31 1.10 -3.14
C GLU A 201 -20.55 1.94 -2.11
N LEU A 202 -20.39 1.43 -0.88
CA LEU A 202 -19.65 2.13 0.18
C LEU A 202 -18.14 2.16 -0.08
N PHE A 203 -17.57 1.18 -0.78
CA PHE A 203 -16.16 1.18 -1.14
C PHE A 203 -15.85 2.29 -2.15
N GLU A 204 -16.69 2.43 -3.19
CA GLU A 204 -16.58 3.49 -4.18
C GLU A 204 -16.67 4.87 -3.53
N GLN A 205 -17.72 5.07 -2.71
CA GLN A 205 -17.92 6.33 -1.99
C GLN A 205 -16.74 6.65 -1.06
N ALA A 206 -16.28 5.67 -0.26
CA ALA A 206 -15.19 5.87 0.69
C ALA A 206 -13.86 6.18 -0.02
N ALA A 207 -13.56 5.54 -1.14
CA ALA A 207 -12.38 5.85 -1.93
C ALA A 207 -12.44 7.27 -2.50
N ALA A 208 -13.57 7.67 -3.09
CA ALA A 208 -13.77 9.01 -3.63
C ALA A 208 -13.68 10.09 -2.54
N ASP A 209 -14.30 9.87 -1.38
CA ASP A 209 -14.26 10.80 -0.24
C ASP A 209 -12.85 10.91 0.32
N PHE A 210 -12.14 9.77 0.42
CA PHE A 210 -10.76 9.76 0.91
C PHE A 210 -9.85 10.56 -0.03
N LEU A 211 -9.91 10.30 -1.34
CA LEU A 211 -9.09 11.01 -2.33
C LEU A 211 -9.40 12.52 -2.34
N ARG A 212 -10.66 12.91 -2.23
CA ARG A 212 -11.03 14.33 -2.08
C ARG A 212 -10.44 14.96 -0.83
N SER A 213 -10.37 14.22 0.29
CA SER A 213 -9.78 14.72 1.52
C SER A 213 -8.28 15.03 1.41
N LEU A 214 -7.57 14.34 0.49
CA LEU A 214 -6.13 14.58 0.26
C LEU A 214 -5.84 15.91 -0.48
N GLY A 215 -6.88 16.58 -1.00
CA GLY A 215 -6.78 17.82 -1.77
C GLY A 215 -6.26 17.59 -3.21
N ASP A 216 -6.47 18.58 -4.08
CA ASP A 216 -5.95 18.56 -5.44
C ASP A 216 -4.41 18.63 -5.45
N THR A 217 -3.77 17.77 -6.24
CA THR A 217 -2.30 17.72 -6.42
C THR A 217 -1.75 18.90 -7.25
N LYS A 218 -2.59 19.81 -7.69
CA LYS A 218 -2.18 20.98 -8.51
C LYS A 218 -1.91 22.18 -7.62
N GLY A 219 -0.73 22.26 -7.01
CA GLY A 219 -0.35 23.50 -6.31
C GLY A 219 0.74 23.42 -5.25
N ALA A 220 1.66 22.46 -5.34
CA ALA A 220 2.88 22.48 -4.52
C ALA A 220 4.09 22.33 -5.44
N THR A 221 4.44 23.39 -6.12
CA THR A 221 5.76 23.65 -6.71
C THR A 221 6.53 24.60 -5.83
#